data_e8d94e7d49ec9014b2015b2286a12e33
#
_entry.id   e8d94e7d49ec9014b2015b2286a12e33
#
_cell.length_a   1.000
_cell.length_b   1.000
_cell.length_c   1.000
_cell.angle_alpha   90.00
_cell.angle_beta   90.00
_cell.angle_gamma   90.00
#
_symmetry.space_group_name_H-M   'P 1'
#
loop_
_entity.id
_entity.type
_entity.pdbx_description
1 polymer ?
#
loop_
_entity_poly.entity_id
_entity_poly.type
_entity_poly.pdbx_seq_one_letter_code
_entity_poly.pdbx_strand_id
1 'polypeptide(L)'
;MAVSVGINGFGRIGRLAFRAMADKDIQVVGINDIVEPKILAHLLKWDSVHGPFPGTVSADTDALVVNGKRIPVSAERDPAKIPWKQWGARIVVESTGLFTAREKAKAHLAAGAERVIISAPAEDPDVTLVLGVNDAAYDPAKHFIVSNASCTTN
;
A
#
# COMPACT_ATOMS: atom_id res chain seq x y z
N MET A 1 -14.26 11.91 -6.25
CA MET A 1 -13.93 11.56 -4.86
C MET A 1 -12.64 10.73 -4.83
N ALA A 2 -11.64 11.16 -4.08
CA ALA A 2 -10.36 10.46 -4.00
C ALA A 2 -10.53 9.01 -3.53
N VAL A 3 -9.76 8.10 -4.12
CA VAL A 3 -9.71 6.70 -3.67
C VAL A 3 -8.83 6.62 -2.44
N SER A 4 -9.34 6.06 -1.33
CA SER A 4 -8.59 5.91 -0.08
C SER A 4 -7.81 4.59 -0.06
N VAL A 5 -6.50 4.71 0.14
CA VAL A 5 -5.54 3.60 0.07
C VAL A 5 -4.77 3.46 1.38
N GLY A 6 -4.67 2.23 1.88
CA GLY A 6 -3.72 1.84 2.91
C GLY A 6 -2.50 1.16 2.30
N ILE A 7 -1.34 1.30 2.92
CA ILE A 7 -0.11 0.62 2.49
C ILE A 7 0.39 -0.26 3.61
N ASN A 8 0.48 -1.56 3.37
CA ASN A 8 1.14 -2.50 4.26
C ASN A 8 2.54 -2.80 3.75
N GLY A 9 3.55 -2.39 4.52
CA GLY A 9 4.95 -2.42 4.10
C GLY A 9 5.37 -1.15 3.38
N PHE A 10 6.09 -0.29 4.09
CA PHE A 10 6.60 0.98 3.56
C PHE A 10 8.10 0.88 3.21
N GLY A 11 8.46 -0.26 2.65
CA GLY A 11 9.77 -0.54 2.06
C GLY A 11 9.93 0.17 0.71
N ARG A 12 10.83 -0.34 -0.12
CA ARG A 12 11.14 0.25 -1.43
C ARG A 12 9.89 0.42 -2.29
N ILE A 13 9.09 -0.64 -2.43
CA ILE A 13 7.89 -0.63 -3.29
C ILE A 13 6.77 0.24 -2.68
N GLY A 14 6.49 0.09 -1.38
CA GLY A 14 5.45 0.90 -0.72
C GLY A 14 5.73 2.40 -0.82
N ARG A 15 6.98 2.83 -0.65
CA ARG A 15 7.37 4.24 -0.81
C ARG A 15 7.27 4.74 -2.25
N LEU A 16 7.63 3.92 -3.24
CA LEU A 16 7.49 4.29 -4.66
C LEU A 16 6.02 4.36 -5.07
N ALA A 17 5.21 3.43 -4.60
CA ALA A 17 3.75 3.49 -4.79
C ALA A 17 3.17 4.76 -4.17
N PHE A 18 3.58 5.11 -2.95
CA PHE A 18 3.19 6.37 -2.31
C PHE A 18 3.54 7.58 -3.17
N ARG A 19 4.77 7.66 -3.67
CA ARG A 19 5.22 8.76 -4.55
C ARG A 19 4.40 8.82 -5.83
N ALA A 20 4.09 7.68 -6.46
CA ALA A 20 3.30 7.61 -7.67
C ALA A 20 1.83 8.01 -7.47
N MET A 21 1.32 7.90 -6.25
CA MET A 21 -0.04 8.32 -5.89
C MET A 21 -0.16 9.79 -5.49
N ALA A 22 0.95 10.45 -5.14
CA ALA A 22 0.95 11.76 -4.51
C ALA A 22 0.35 12.87 -5.38
N ASP A 23 0.40 12.75 -6.69
CA ASP A 23 -0.15 13.69 -7.68
C ASP A 23 -1.45 13.21 -8.34
N LYS A 24 -2.03 12.12 -7.83
CA LYS A 24 -3.26 11.51 -8.33
C LYS A 24 -4.44 11.82 -7.41
N ASP A 25 -5.65 11.56 -7.88
CA ASP A 25 -6.86 11.58 -7.05
C ASP A 25 -6.94 10.31 -6.18
N ILE A 26 -5.84 10.05 -5.47
CA ILE A 26 -5.65 8.92 -4.56
C ILE A 26 -5.14 9.47 -3.23
N GLN A 27 -5.76 9.07 -2.15
CA GLN A 27 -5.37 9.48 -0.81
C GLN A 27 -4.84 8.30 -0.01
N VAL A 28 -3.57 8.34 0.40
CA VAL A 28 -3.05 7.39 1.37
C VAL A 28 -3.55 7.79 2.76
N VAL A 29 -4.33 6.92 3.39
CA VAL A 29 -5.02 7.19 4.68
C VAL A 29 -4.37 6.48 5.86
N GLY A 30 -3.43 5.58 5.61
CA GLY A 30 -2.70 4.89 6.65
C GLY A 30 -1.59 4.02 6.11
N ILE A 31 -0.57 3.81 6.93
CA ILE A 31 0.60 2.98 6.62
C ILE A 31 0.79 2.02 7.78
N ASN A 32 1.10 0.76 7.48
CA ASN A 32 1.57 -0.19 8.47
C ASN A 32 2.99 -0.62 8.13
N ASP A 33 3.90 -0.46 9.07
CA ASP A 33 5.28 -0.94 8.98
C ASP A 33 5.86 -1.10 10.38
N ILE A 34 6.71 -2.10 10.58
CA ILE A 34 7.37 -2.35 11.87
C ILE A 34 8.53 -1.38 12.16
N VAL A 35 8.92 -0.59 11.18
CA VAL A 35 9.96 0.43 11.29
C VAL A 35 9.36 1.73 11.83
N GLU A 36 10.11 2.42 12.68
CA GLU A 36 9.68 3.67 13.31
C GLU A 36 9.34 4.77 12.28
N PRO A 37 8.29 5.58 12.52
CA PRO A 37 7.87 6.65 11.62
C PRO A 37 8.98 7.62 11.22
N LYS A 38 9.87 7.94 12.14
CA LYS A 38 11.02 8.83 11.87
C LYS A 38 11.96 8.29 10.78
N ILE A 39 12.20 6.99 10.81
CA ILE A 39 13.03 6.32 9.80
C ILE A 39 12.27 6.25 8.47
N LEU A 40 10.98 5.91 8.51
CA LEU A 40 10.13 5.88 7.30
C LEU A 40 10.06 7.26 6.63
N ALA A 41 9.94 8.34 7.42
CA ALA A 41 9.96 9.71 6.90
C ALA A 41 11.28 10.04 6.20
N HIS A 42 12.39 9.67 6.82
CA HIS A 42 13.72 9.87 6.23
C HIS A 42 13.85 9.14 4.90
N LEU A 43 13.45 7.87 4.86
CA LEU A 43 13.54 7.03 3.66
C LEU A 43 12.56 7.49 2.55
N LEU A 44 11.42 8.08 2.90
CA LEU A 44 10.52 8.69 1.92
C LEU A 44 11.11 9.99 1.36
N LYS A 45 11.69 10.82 2.25
CA LYS A 45 12.26 12.12 1.88
C LYS A 45 13.45 11.95 0.93
N TRP A 46 14.34 11.02 1.23
CA TRP A 46 15.61 10.86 0.52
C TRP A 46 15.66 9.53 -0.22
N ASP A 47 15.72 9.59 -1.53
CA ASP A 47 15.84 8.43 -2.40
C ASP A 47 17.01 8.63 -3.35
N SER A 48 17.98 7.72 -3.31
CA SER A 48 19.21 7.82 -4.12
C SER A 48 18.99 7.56 -5.60
N VAL A 49 17.87 6.91 -5.97
CA VAL A 49 17.52 6.62 -7.37
C VAL A 49 16.54 7.64 -7.93
N HIS A 50 15.48 7.95 -7.19
CA HIS A 50 14.40 8.83 -7.64
C HIS A 50 14.52 10.27 -7.12
N GLY A 51 15.55 10.57 -6.35
CA GLY A 51 15.79 11.91 -5.80
C GLY A 51 14.92 12.25 -4.59
N PRO A 52 15.09 13.44 -4.03
CA PRO A 52 14.31 13.91 -2.91
C PRO A 52 12.81 13.92 -3.21
N PHE A 53 11.99 13.63 -2.20
CA PHE A 53 10.53 13.78 -2.34
C PHE A 53 10.18 15.26 -2.62
N PRO A 54 9.37 15.55 -3.66
CA PRO A 54 9.01 16.93 -4.01
C PRO A 54 7.94 17.47 -3.06
N GLY A 55 8.33 17.81 -1.85
CA GLY A 55 7.42 18.31 -0.82
C GLY A 55 8.02 18.17 0.57
N THR A 56 7.20 18.42 1.58
CA THR A 56 7.61 18.32 2.98
C THR A 56 7.30 16.94 3.53
N VAL A 57 8.25 16.36 4.25
CA VAL A 57 8.09 15.09 4.95
C VAL A 57 8.66 15.23 6.35
N SER A 58 7.87 14.95 7.34
CA SER A 58 8.25 14.84 8.74
C SER A 58 7.54 13.66 9.41
N ALA A 59 7.85 13.38 10.65
CA ALA A 59 7.22 12.33 11.42
C ALA A 59 6.82 12.83 12.81
N ASP A 60 5.67 12.35 13.26
CA ASP A 60 5.26 12.34 14.66
C ASP A 60 5.58 10.97 15.28
N THR A 61 5.16 10.77 16.54
CA THR A 61 5.37 9.51 17.26
C THR A 61 4.72 8.31 16.55
N ASP A 62 3.57 8.50 15.94
CA ASP A 62 2.72 7.45 15.34
C ASP A 62 2.20 7.83 13.95
N ALA A 63 2.87 8.73 13.26
CA ALA A 63 2.42 9.21 11.94
C ALA A 63 3.55 9.77 11.10
N LEU A 64 3.34 9.77 9.79
CA LEU A 64 4.05 10.64 8.85
C LEU A 64 3.22 11.91 8.61
N VAL A 65 3.91 13.02 8.41
CA VAL A 65 3.29 14.29 7.98
C VAL A 65 3.88 14.65 6.62
N VAL A 66 3.08 14.53 5.58
CA VAL A 66 3.50 14.76 4.20
C VAL A 66 2.67 15.89 3.61
N ASN A 67 3.34 16.97 3.19
CA ASN A 67 2.67 18.19 2.69
C ASN A 67 1.58 18.71 3.65
N GLY A 68 1.84 18.64 4.95
CA GLY A 68 0.91 19.07 6.00
C GLY A 68 -0.21 18.07 6.33
N LYS A 69 -0.33 16.96 5.60
CA LYS A 69 -1.30 15.90 5.88
C LYS A 69 -0.70 14.84 6.80
N ARG A 70 -1.39 14.56 7.89
CA ARG A 70 -1.01 13.52 8.84
C ARG A 70 -1.53 12.16 8.36
N ILE A 71 -0.62 11.19 8.23
CA ILE A 71 -0.89 9.82 7.82
C ILE A 71 -0.52 8.91 8.97
N PRO A 72 -1.47 8.26 9.65
CA PRO A 72 -1.18 7.40 10.78
C PRO A 72 -0.34 6.20 10.36
N VAL A 73 0.55 5.77 11.26
CA VAL A 73 1.41 4.61 11.09
C VAL A 73 1.16 3.63 12.23
N SER A 74 0.88 2.38 11.88
CA SER A 74 0.84 1.27 12.84
C SER A 74 2.01 0.32 12.63
N ALA A 75 2.29 -0.51 13.63
CA ALA A 75 3.37 -1.49 13.60
C ALA A 75 2.85 -2.90 13.88
N GLU A 76 1.72 -3.24 13.26
CA GLU A 76 1.07 -4.54 13.43
C GLU A 76 1.75 -5.60 12.55
N ARG A 77 2.09 -6.72 13.18
CA ARG A 77 2.64 -7.89 12.47
C ARG A 77 1.53 -8.77 11.87
N ASP A 78 0.35 -8.72 12.46
CA ASP A 78 -0.83 -9.46 12.00
C ASP A 78 -1.71 -8.53 11.15
N PRO A 79 -1.86 -8.78 9.84
CA PRO A 79 -2.65 -7.93 8.96
C PRO A 79 -4.11 -7.75 9.40
N ALA A 80 -4.68 -8.75 10.11
CA ALA A 80 -6.05 -8.67 10.60
C ALA A 80 -6.26 -7.61 11.69
N LYS A 81 -5.18 -7.14 12.33
CA LYS A 81 -5.21 -6.15 13.41
C LYS A 81 -4.91 -4.73 12.94
N ILE A 82 -4.52 -4.56 11.68
CA ILE A 82 -4.28 -3.23 11.13
C ILE A 82 -5.61 -2.48 11.05
N PRO A 83 -5.68 -1.21 11.52
CA PRO A 83 -6.94 -0.50 11.66
C PRO A 83 -7.46 0.10 10.34
N TRP A 84 -7.49 -0.70 9.25
CA TRP A 84 -7.92 -0.23 7.93
C TRP A 84 -9.32 0.38 7.94
N LYS A 85 -10.26 -0.27 8.65
CA LYS A 85 -11.63 0.23 8.76
C LYS A 85 -11.68 1.59 9.46
N GLN A 86 -10.94 1.75 10.54
CA GLN A 86 -10.88 3.02 11.29
C GLN A 86 -10.29 4.15 10.45
N TRP A 87 -9.30 3.83 9.61
CA TRP A 87 -8.67 4.81 8.72
C TRP A 87 -9.45 5.05 7.43
N GLY A 88 -10.46 4.26 7.16
CA GLY A 88 -11.25 4.35 5.94
C GLY A 88 -10.51 3.89 4.68
N ALA A 89 -9.53 3.00 4.84
CA ALA A 89 -8.80 2.43 3.72
C ALA A 89 -9.70 1.45 2.94
N ARG A 90 -10.05 1.81 1.73
CA ARG A 90 -10.85 0.95 0.84
C ARG A 90 -10.00 -0.07 0.11
N ILE A 91 -8.84 0.36 -0.37
CA ILE A 91 -7.88 -0.49 -1.07
C ILE A 91 -6.62 -0.57 -0.23
N VAL A 92 -6.06 -1.77 -0.07
CA VAL A 92 -4.77 -1.97 0.59
C VAL A 92 -3.75 -2.43 -0.43
N VAL A 93 -2.63 -1.73 -0.50
CA VAL A 93 -1.43 -2.18 -1.23
C VAL A 93 -0.60 -3.02 -0.27
N GLU A 94 -0.53 -4.32 -0.55
CA GLU A 94 0.30 -5.28 0.19
C GLU A 94 1.69 -5.34 -0.43
N SER A 95 2.65 -4.68 0.18
CA SER A 95 4.03 -4.56 -0.33
C SER A 95 5.11 -5.00 0.66
N THR A 96 4.76 -5.85 1.63
CA THR A 96 5.73 -6.46 2.56
C THR A 96 6.51 -7.62 1.93
N GLY A 97 5.96 -8.28 0.93
CA GLY A 97 6.48 -9.54 0.39
C GLY A 97 6.19 -10.79 1.26
N LEU A 98 5.50 -10.62 2.38
CA LEU A 98 5.21 -11.69 3.35
C LEU A 98 3.82 -12.31 3.18
N PHE A 99 2.87 -11.55 2.67
CA PHE A 99 1.46 -11.95 2.56
C PHE A 99 1.05 -12.05 1.09
N THR A 100 1.78 -12.85 0.33
CA THR A 100 1.58 -13.05 -1.12
C THR A 100 0.59 -14.15 -1.45
N ALA A 101 0.27 -15.02 -0.51
CA ALA A 101 -0.78 -16.02 -0.67
C ALA A 101 -2.15 -15.38 -0.42
N ARG A 102 -3.15 -15.76 -1.22
CA ARG A 102 -4.54 -15.29 -1.09
C ARG A 102 -5.07 -15.45 0.33
N GLU A 103 -4.87 -16.60 0.94
CA GLU A 103 -5.36 -16.87 2.30
C GLU A 103 -4.76 -15.92 3.35
N LYS A 104 -3.51 -15.52 3.18
CA LYS A 104 -2.87 -14.52 4.06
C LYS A 104 -3.37 -13.11 3.77
N ALA A 105 -3.52 -12.76 2.49
CA ALA A 105 -3.99 -11.44 2.08
C ALA A 105 -5.45 -11.16 2.48
N LYS A 106 -6.29 -12.20 2.63
CA LYS A 106 -7.66 -12.09 3.16
C LYS A 106 -7.74 -11.40 4.52
N ALA A 107 -6.68 -11.45 5.32
CA ALA A 107 -6.64 -10.78 6.61
C ALA A 107 -6.87 -9.26 6.48
N HIS A 108 -6.44 -8.63 5.39
CA HIS A 108 -6.72 -7.23 5.13
C HIS A 108 -8.21 -6.95 4.89
N LEU A 109 -8.91 -7.87 4.21
CA LEU A 109 -10.37 -7.77 4.02
C LEU A 109 -11.10 -7.90 5.35
N ALA A 110 -10.66 -8.84 6.21
CA ALA A 110 -11.19 -8.98 7.56
C ALA A 110 -10.95 -7.73 8.42
N ALA A 111 -9.84 -7.02 8.20
CA ALA A 111 -9.51 -5.75 8.86
C ALA A 111 -10.29 -4.54 8.30
N GLY A 112 -11.13 -4.74 7.28
CA GLY A 112 -12.04 -3.74 6.76
C GLY A 112 -11.70 -3.14 5.41
N ALA A 113 -10.66 -3.62 4.73
CA ALA A 113 -10.40 -3.26 3.34
C ALA A 113 -11.43 -3.91 2.40
N GLU A 114 -11.79 -3.21 1.34
CA GLU A 114 -12.67 -3.74 0.30
C GLU A 114 -11.88 -4.57 -0.72
N ARG A 115 -10.63 -4.19 -0.97
CA ARG A 115 -9.74 -4.84 -1.95
C ARG A 115 -8.29 -4.83 -1.49
N VAL A 116 -7.54 -5.81 -1.98
CA VAL A 116 -6.10 -5.92 -1.74
C VAL A 116 -5.39 -6.03 -3.08
N ILE A 117 -4.36 -5.22 -3.26
CA ILE A 117 -3.43 -5.31 -4.39
C ILE A 117 -2.10 -5.80 -3.85
N ILE A 118 -1.69 -7.01 -4.25
CA ILE A 118 -0.41 -7.60 -3.88
C ILE A 118 0.63 -7.15 -4.92
N SER A 119 1.68 -6.49 -4.46
CA SER A 119 2.74 -5.93 -5.30
C SER A 119 3.80 -6.96 -5.74
N ALA A 120 3.42 -8.22 -5.85
CA ALA A 120 4.29 -9.34 -6.17
C ALA A 120 3.48 -10.47 -6.83
N PRO A 121 4.13 -11.48 -7.44
CA PRO A 121 3.46 -12.70 -7.81
C PRO A 121 2.75 -13.29 -6.59
N ALA A 122 1.49 -13.64 -6.74
CA ALA A 122 0.67 -14.15 -5.65
C ALA A 122 0.32 -15.62 -5.88
N GLU A 123 0.16 -16.33 -4.76
CA GLU A 123 -0.37 -17.68 -4.77
C GLU A 123 -1.90 -17.61 -4.73
N ASP A 124 -2.55 -18.16 -5.75
CA ASP A 124 -4.00 -18.26 -5.90
C ASP A 124 -4.77 -16.92 -5.72
N PRO A 125 -4.34 -15.81 -6.36
CA PRO A 125 -5.11 -14.56 -6.32
C PRO A 125 -6.43 -14.72 -7.09
N ASP A 126 -7.36 -13.78 -6.89
CA ASP A 126 -8.59 -13.76 -7.71
C ASP A 126 -8.25 -13.47 -9.19
N VAL A 127 -7.26 -12.63 -9.42
CA VAL A 127 -6.74 -12.31 -10.75
C VAL A 127 -5.31 -11.78 -10.64
N THR A 128 -4.50 -12.07 -11.66
CA THR A 128 -3.19 -11.44 -11.86
C THR A 128 -3.28 -10.51 -13.07
N LEU A 129 -2.95 -9.24 -12.88
CA LEU A 129 -3.08 -8.20 -13.90
C LEU A 129 -1.74 -7.58 -14.26
N VAL A 130 -1.55 -7.35 -15.54
CA VAL A 130 -0.48 -6.52 -16.09
C VAL A 130 -1.14 -5.43 -16.95
N LEU A 131 -0.96 -4.17 -16.56
CA LEU A 131 -1.59 -3.04 -17.26
C LEU A 131 -1.16 -3.00 -18.73
N GLY A 132 -2.15 -2.81 -19.62
CA GLY A 132 -1.94 -2.80 -21.06
C GLY A 132 -1.84 -4.18 -21.70
N VAL A 133 -1.89 -5.25 -20.89
CA VAL A 133 -1.86 -6.65 -21.39
C VAL A 133 -3.20 -7.34 -21.15
N ASN A 134 -3.65 -7.41 -19.92
CA ASN A 134 -4.88 -8.12 -19.55
C ASN A 134 -5.73 -7.37 -18.51
N ASP A 135 -5.55 -6.10 -18.36
CA ASP A 135 -6.29 -5.27 -17.41
C ASP A 135 -7.81 -5.29 -17.67
N ALA A 136 -8.24 -5.54 -18.92
CA ALA A 136 -9.64 -5.76 -19.25
C ALA A 136 -10.26 -7.02 -18.61
N ALA A 137 -9.44 -7.94 -18.09
CA ALA A 137 -9.90 -9.12 -17.36
C ALA A 137 -10.38 -8.80 -15.94
N TYR A 138 -10.15 -7.58 -15.43
CA TYR A 138 -10.58 -7.19 -14.10
C TYR A 138 -12.10 -7.08 -14.02
N ASP A 139 -12.68 -7.83 -13.08
CA ASP A 139 -14.10 -7.78 -12.74
C ASP A 139 -14.28 -7.32 -11.28
N PRO A 140 -14.74 -6.09 -11.03
CA PRO A 140 -14.88 -5.56 -9.68
C PRO A 140 -15.89 -6.31 -8.82
N ALA A 141 -16.80 -7.10 -9.41
CA ALA A 141 -17.76 -7.91 -8.67
C ALA A 141 -17.16 -9.22 -8.14
N LYS A 142 -16.03 -9.67 -8.69
CA LYS A 142 -15.43 -10.97 -8.39
C LYS A 142 -14.00 -10.90 -7.86
N HIS A 143 -13.25 -9.86 -8.19
CA HIS A 143 -11.83 -9.77 -7.92
C HIS A 143 -11.54 -8.84 -6.74
N PHE A 144 -11.34 -9.40 -5.58
CA PHE A 144 -11.06 -8.68 -4.33
C PHE A 144 -9.60 -8.71 -3.95
N ILE A 145 -8.87 -9.76 -4.35
CA ILE A 145 -7.43 -9.93 -4.13
C ILE A 145 -6.76 -10.03 -5.49
N VAL A 146 -6.04 -8.97 -5.83
CA VAL A 146 -5.42 -8.80 -7.15
C VAL A 146 -3.91 -8.84 -6.98
N SER A 147 -3.23 -9.60 -7.84
CA SER A 147 -1.77 -9.50 -7.99
C SER A 147 -1.43 -8.63 -9.19
N ASN A 148 -0.46 -7.74 -9.06
CA ASN A 148 0.09 -7.00 -10.19
C ASN A 148 1.24 -7.75 -10.89
N ALA A 149 1.33 -9.06 -10.72
CA ALA A 149 2.39 -9.91 -11.26
C ALA A 149 3.78 -9.56 -10.69
N SER A 150 4.85 -9.97 -11.35
CA SER A 150 6.20 -9.67 -10.90
C SER A 150 6.73 -8.36 -11.50
N CYS A 151 7.70 -7.75 -10.83
CA CYS A 151 8.43 -6.59 -11.35
C CYS A 151 9.13 -6.91 -12.69
N THR A 152 9.49 -8.16 -12.94
CA THR A 152 10.11 -8.60 -14.21
C THR A 152 9.08 -8.87 -15.29
N THR A 153 7.82 -9.13 -14.96
CA THR A 153 6.72 -9.26 -15.92
C THR A 153 6.29 -7.89 -16.46
N ASN A 154 6.24 -6.91 -15.60
CA ASN A 154 5.90 -5.54 -15.95
C ASN A 154 7.08 -4.82 -16.60
#